data_99d733b9ecbd3c23332264f757629b52
#
_entry.id   99d733b9ecbd3c23332264f757629b52
#
_cell.length_a   1.000
_cell.length_b   1.000
_cell.length_c   1.000
_cell.angle_alpha   90.00
_cell.angle_beta   90.00
_cell.angle_gamma   90.00
#
_symmetry.space_group_name_H-M   'P 1'
#
loop_
_entity.id
_entity.type
_entity.pdbx_description
1 polymer ?
#
loop_
_entity_poly.entity_id
_entity_poly.type
_entity_poly.pdbx_seq_one_letter_code
_entity_poly.pdbx_strand_id
1 'polypeptide(L)'
;MAGTLHSKGEAVHPAQVPSRTLSSGARIPSIGLGTFGSDHASHQSVADAVKYAASIGYRHFDCASVYGNEDRIGLVFRELFQNSLRRDEVWITSKLWNDKHDEVISSCQKSLSDLQIDYLDLYLVHWPLPNHHPPGCDVTARNPHAVPYIHENYMRTWRQMEQLVDRCLVRHIGTSNMTIPKMKLLLRDARIKPAVNEMELHPHFQQPDFFKFLMDNGIQPIGYSPLGSPARPDRDRTPEDTSPTEDPVIQRIAERLGIHPAVVCLKWAVARGQVPIPFSTNPRNIVSNLQGVIGEPLSADDMQAIEKLDRNCRLIKGQVFLWKENQPWEDLWDMSGVVTPA
;
A
#
# COMPACT_ATOMS: atom_id res chain seq x y z
N MET A 1 26.31 35.94 8.81
CA MET A 1 26.58 35.07 7.67
C MET A 1 26.36 33.62 8.14
N ALA A 2 25.16 33.10 7.98
CA ALA A 2 24.82 31.72 8.36
C ALA A 2 24.71 30.94 7.03
N GLY A 3 25.70 30.11 6.78
CA GLY A 3 25.73 29.25 5.60
C GLY A 3 24.67 28.17 5.70
N THR A 4 23.72 28.20 4.78
CA THR A 4 22.74 27.15 4.52
C THR A 4 23.46 25.93 3.94
N LEU A 5 23.86 25.00 4.79
CA LEU A 5 24.24 23.66 4.37
C LEU A 5 22.97 22.89 4.01
N HIS A 6 22.54 23.03 2.75
CA HIS A 6 21.68 22.04 2.10
C HIS A 6 22.59 20.85 1.75
N SER A 7 22.74 19.89 2.67
CA SER A 7 23.22 18.58 2.28
C SER A 7 22.17 18.01 1.30
N LYS A 8 22.50 18.01 0.00
CA LYS A 8 21.79 17.18 -0.99
C LYS A 8 21.98 15.75 -0.49
N GLY A 9 20.93 15.13 0.04
CA GLY A 9 20.94 13.71 0.35
C GLY A 9 21.40 12.97 -0.91
N GLU A 10 22.45 12.15 -0.77
CA GLU A 10 22.98 11.43 -1.93
C GLU A 10 21.91 10.54 -2.52
N ALA A 11 21.73 10.63 -3.84
CA ALA A 11 20.84 9.77 -4.57
C ALA A 11 21.31 8.31 -4.43
N VAL A 12 20.37 7.41 -4.25
CA VAL A 12 20.61 5.97 -4.19
C VAL A 12 20.60 5.42 -5.62
N HIS A 13 21.61 4.66 -5.99
CA HIS A 13 21.56 3.96 -7.28
C HIS A 13 20.43 2.91 -7.20
N PRO A 14 19.46 2.90 -8.14
CA PRO A 14 18.27 2.01 -8.05
C PRO A 14 18.61 0.52 -7.91
N ALA A 15 19.73 0.07 -8.49
CA ALA A 15 20.21 -1.31 -8.38
C ALA A 15 20.63 -1.71 -6.95
N GLN A 16 20.83 -0.75 -6.05
CA GLN A 16 21.11 -1.02 -4.62
C GLN A 16 19.83 -1.30 -3.82
N VAL A 17 18.67 -0.88 -4.34
CA VAL A 17 17.38 -1.15 -3.69
C VAL A 17 17.06 -2.63 -3.86
N PRO A 18 16.89 -3.38 -2.75
CA PRO A 18 16.50 -4.78 -2.84
C PRO A 18 15.19 -4.94 -3.61
N SER A 19 14.94 -6.12 -4.13
CA SER A 19 13.66 -6.46 -4.78
C SER A 19 13.14 -7.80 -4.29
N ARG A 20 11.82 -7.99 -4.41
CA ARG A 20 11.14 -9.25 -4.19
C ARG A 20 10.82 -9.90 -5.53
N THR A 21 10.94 -11.22 -5.60
CA THR A 21 10.55 -11.97 -6.79
C THR A 21 9.14 -12.50 -6.59
N LEU A 22 8.23 -12.08 -7.47
CA LEU A 22 6.86 -12.57 -7.50
C LEU A 22 6.82 -14.02 -8.06
N SER A 23 5.71 -14.72 -7.85
CA SER A 23 5.48 -16.06 -8.40
C SER A 23 5.61 -16.15 -9.92
N SER A 24 5.38 -15.03 -10.63
CA SER A 24 5.60 -14.88 -12.08
C SER A 24 7.06 -14.77 -12.50
N GLY A 25 8.00 -14.64 -11.56
CA GLY A 25 9.40 -14.31 -11.81
C GLY A 25 9.70 -12.81 -11.95
N ALA A 26 8.69 -11.95 -12.00
CA ALA A 26 8.88 -10.49 -12.03
C ALA A 26 9.47 -9.98 -10.70
N ARG A 27 10.21 -8.87 -10.79
CA ARG A 27 10.85 -8.27 -9.61
C ARG A 27 10.18 -6.95 -9.26
N ILE A 28 9.68 -6.86 -8.01
CA ILE A 28 9.13 -5.62 -7.43
C ILE A 28 10.16 -5.02 -6.46
N PRO A 29 10.47 -3.71 -6.52
CA PRO A 29 11.34 -3.07 -5.52
C PRO A 29 10.79 -3.26 -4.10
N SER A 30 11.67 -3.56 -3.15
CA SER A 30 11.30 -3.88 -1.75
C SER A 30 10.79 -2.69 -0.93
N ILE A 31 10.76 -1.51 -1.52
CA ILE A 31 10.12 -0.31 -0.96
C ILE A 31 9.47 0.47 -2.10
N GLY A 32 8.27 0.98 -1.86
CA GLY A 32 7.59 1.91 -2.75
C GLY A 32 7.33 3.25 -2.08
N LEU A 33 6.95 4.26 -2.86
CA LEU A 33 6.37 5.50 -2.36
C LEU A 33 4.85 5.41 -2.48
N GLY A 34 4.13 5.48 -1.37
CA GLY A 34 2.69 5.68 -1.36
C GLY A 34 2.34 7.09 -1.85
N THR A 35 1.16 7.28 -2.43
CA THR A 35 0.71 8.57 -2.97
C THR A 35 -0.61 9.06 -2.39
N PHE A 36 -1.09 8.44 -1.32
CA PHE A 36 -2.26 8.92 -0.59
C PHE A 36 -1.87 10.13 0.28
N GLY A 37 -2.16 11.33 -0.20
CA GLY A 37 -1.85 12.59 0.50
C GLY A 37 -2.79 12.89 1.66
N SER A 38 -3.91 12.14 1.80
CA SER A 38 -4.95 12.43 2.78
C SER A 38 -5.43 13.89 2.68
N ASP A 39 -5.94 14.44 3.77
CA ASP A 39 -6.40 15.83 3.85
C ASP A 39 -5.24 16.83 4.04
N HIS A 40 -3.99 16.35 4.17
CA HIS A 40 -2.84 17.17 4.57
C HIS A 40 -1.90 17.55 3.43
N ALA A 41 -1.99 16.89 2.29
CA ALA A 41 -1.12 17.15 1.15
C ALA A 41 -1.93 17.44 -0.13
N SER A 42 -1.62 18.54 -0.79
CA SER A 42 -2.25 18.86 -2.08
C SER A 42 -1.80 17.84 -3.15
N HIS A 43 -2.63 17.63 -4.18
CA HIS A 43 -2.29 16.75 -5.30
C HIS A 43 -0.97 17.17 -5.97
N GLN A 44 -0.68 18.48 -6.02
CA GLN A 44 0.59 18.97 -6.57
C GLN A 44 1.77 18.60 -5.68
N SER A 45 1.66 18.74 -4.35
CA SER A 45 2.76 18.34 -3.45
C SER A 45 3.03 16.83 -3.45
N VAL A 46 2.00 16.01 -3.69
CA VAL A 46 2.19 14.58 -3.92
C VAL A 46 2.94 14.31 -5.23
N ALA A 47 2.56 14.99 -6.32
CA ALA A 47 3.25 14.86 -7.61
C ALA A 47 4.72 15.32 -7.51
N ASP A 48 4.99 16.42 -6.81
CA ASP A 48 6.35 16.91 -6.55
C ASP A 48 7.17 15.89 -5.73
N ALA A 49 6.54 15.22 -4.75
CA ALA A 49 7.17 14.15 -3.98
C ALA A 49 7.51 12.93 -4.86
N VAL A 50 6.63 12.54 -5.79
CA VAL A 50 6.91 11.48 -6.79
C VAL A 50 8.09 11.85 -7.66
N LYS A 51 8.13 13.08 -8.18
CA LYS A 51 9.26 13.59 -8.98
C LYS A 51 10.57 13.53 -8.22
N TYR A 52 10.56 14.03 -6.99
CA TYR A 52 11.74 14.01 -6.13
C TYR A 52 12.18 12.58 -5.80
N ALA A 53 11.25 11.71 -5.41
CA ALA A 53 11.55 10.32 -5.10
C ALA A 53 12.18 9.58 -6.30
N ALA A 54 11.64 9.78 -7.51
CA ALA A 54 12.23 9.22 -8.72
C ALA A 54 13.66 9.68 -8.94
N SER A 55 13.96 10.98 -8.69
CA SER A 55 15.28 11.57 -8.88
C SER A 55 16.34 11.03 -7.91
N ILE A 56 15.94 10.55 -6.73
CA ILE A 56 16.84 9.99 -5.72
C ILE A 56 16.91 8.46 -5.72
N GLY A 57 16.20 7.78 -6.63
CA GLY A 57 16.34 6.34 -6.81
C GLY A 57 15.12 5.48 -6.52
N TYR A 58 13.99 6.02 -6.07
CA TYR A 58 12.74 5.22 -6.03
C TYR A 58 12.36 4.75 -7.42
N ARG A 59 11.91 3.49 -7.49
CA ARG A 59 11.42 2.84 -8.72
C ARG A 59 10.11 2.09 -8.51
N HIS A 60 9.40 2.33 -7.41
CA HIS A 60 8.07 1.79 -7.15
C HIS A 60 7.18 2.92 -6.60
N PHE A 61 6.04 3.15 -7.28
CA PHE A 61 5.05 4.15 -6.93
C PHE A 61 3.68 3.48 -6.80
N ASP A 62 3.02 3.72 -5.67
CA ASP A 62 1.72 3.14 -5.35
C ASP A 62 0.64 4.21 -5.43
N CYS A 63 -0.18 4.15 -6.48
CA CYS A 63 -1.27 5.07 -6.79
C CYS A 63 -2.64 4.41 -6.54
N ALA A 64 -3.70 5.19 -6.62
CA ALA A 64 -5.07 4.72 -6.71
C ALA A 64 -5.98 5.79 -7.30
N SER A 65 -6.99 5.38 -8.07
CA SER A 65 -7.94 6.30 -8.69
C SER A 65 -8.69 7.16 -7.67
N VAL A 66 -9.02 6.60 -6.50
CA VAL A 66 -9.72 7.30 -5.41
C VAL A 66 -8.89 8.41 -4.76
N TYR A 67 -7.57 8.41 -4.93
CA TYR A 67 -6.71 9.47 -4.37
C TYR A 67 -6.87 10.80 -5.12
N GLY A 68 -7.46 10.79 -6.32
CA GLY A 68 -7.79 11.98 -7.10
C GLY A 68 -6.58 12.74 -7.65
N ASN A 69 -5.40 12.14 -7.63
CA ASN A 69 -4.14 12.81 -7.97
C ASN A 69 -3.37 12.13 -9.13
N GLU A 70 -3.93 11.08 -9.74
CA GLU A 70 -3.27 10.35 -10.83
C GLU A 70 -2.95 11.24 -12.04
N ASP A 71 -3.80 12.22 -12.35
CA ASP A 71 -3.58 13.17 -13.43
C ASP A 71 -2.33 14.05 -13.21
N ARG A 72 -2.10 14.48 -11.97
CA ARG A 72 -0.93 15.27 -11.59
C ARG A 72 0.34 14.42 -11.59
N ILE A 73 0.25 13.20 -11.09
CA ILE A 73 1.35 12.23 -11.10
C ILE A 73 1.69 11.85 -12.56
N GLY A 74 0.69 11.72 -13.43
CA GLY A 74 0.88 11.43 -14.85
C GLY A 74 1.70 12.49 -15.59
N LEU A 75 1.52 13.77 -15.26
CA LEU A 75 2.38 14.83 -15.80
C LEU A 75 3.85 14.63 -15.42
N VAL A 76 4.11 14.18 -14.20
CA VAL A 76 5.46 13.86 -13.72
C VAL A 76 6.01 12.62 -14.44
N PHE A 77 5.25 11.55 -14.56
CA PHE A 77 5.71 10.36 -15.29
C PHE A 77 6.00 10.65 -16.74
N ARG A 78 5.18 11.43 -17.45
CA ARG A 78 5.47 11.88 -18.80
C ARG A 78 6.81 12.61 -18.89
N GLU A 79 7.06 13.57 -18.00
CA GLU A 79 8.32 14.32 -17.96
C GLU A 79 9.51 13.37 -17.72
N LEU A 80 9.39 12.45 -16.74
CA LEU A 80 10.44 11.51 -16.39
C LEU A 80 10.76 10.56 -17.56
N PHE A 81 9.75 10.01 -18.22
CA PHE A 81 9.94 9.04 -19.30
C PHE A 81 10.42 9.69 -20.61
N GLN A 82 10.19 10.98 -20.79
CA GLN A 82 10.76 11.72 -21.92
C GLN A 82 12.22 12.10 -21.71
N ASN A 83 12.70 12.26 -20.48
CA ASN A 83 13.97 12.92 -20.22
C ASN A 83 15.01 12.07 -19.47
N SER A 84 14.60 11.15 -18.58
CA SER A 84 15.54 10.57 -17.61
C SER A 84 15.35 9.10 -17.27
N LEU A 85 14.18 8.54 -17.49
CA LEU A 85 13.85 7.15 -17.13
C LEU A 85 13.18 6.44 -18.29
N ARG A 86 13.41 5.14 -18.41
CA ARG A 86 12.55 4.29 -19.24
C ARG A 86 11.35 3.81 -18.43
N ARG A 87 10.20 3.59 -19.10
CA ARG A 87 8.97 3.09 -18.44
C ARG A 87 9.20 1.73 -17.76
N ASP A 88 10.03 0.87 -18.34
CA ASP A 88 10.33 -0.47 -17.84
C ASP A 88 11.27 -0.49 -16.62
N GLU A 89 11.85 0.65 -16.25
CA GLU A 89 12.65 0.80 -15.03
C GLU A 89 11.81 1.12 -13.79
N VAL A 90 10.51 1.41 -13.98
CA VAL A 90 9.62 1.87 -12.91
C VAL A 90 8.44 0.91 -12.74
N TRP A 91 8.20 0.49 -11.51
CA TRP A 91 7.02 -0.26 -11.10
C TRP A 91 5.92 0.71 -10.68
N ILE A 92 4.79 0.69 -11.37
CA ILE A 92 3.63 1.55 -11.10
C ILE A 92 2.43 0.66 -10.76
N THR A 93 1.89 0.89 -9.56
CA THR A 93 0.65 0.27 -9.08
C THR A 93 -0.48 1.28 -9.12
N SER A 94 -1.68 0.86 -9.50
CA SER A 94 -2.93 1.56 -9.23
C SER A 94 -4.02 0.61 -8.76
N LYS A 95 -5.19 1.14 -8.41
CA LYS A 95 -6.24 0.37 -7.74
C LYS A 95 -7.62 0.74 -8.26
N LEU A 96 -8.44 -0.29 -8.46
CA LEU A 96 -9.88 -0.20 -8.75
C LEU A 96 -10.61 0.24 -7.50
N TRP A 97 -11.31 1.39 -7.55
CA TRP A 97 -12.12 1.81 -6.43
C TRP A 97 -13.44 1.02 -6.34
N ASN A 98 -14.05 1.05 -5.17
CA ASN A 98 -15.15 0.19 -4.79
C ASN A 98 -16.42 0.39 -5.64
N ASP A 99 -16.71 1.63 -6.05
CA ASP A 99 -17.86 1.95 -6.91
C ASP A 99 -17.72 1.45 -8.37
N LYS A 100 -16.56 0.87 -8.70
CA LYS A 100 -16.20 0.45 -10.07
C LYS A 100 -16.02 -1.06 -10.24
N HIS A 101 -16.53 -1.87 -9.32
CA HIS A 101 -16.40 -3.33 -9.38
C HIS A 101 -17.03 -3.95 -10.65
N ASP A 102 -18.02 -3.30 -11.26
CA ASP A 102 -18.61 -3.73 -12.52
C ASP A 102 -18.01 -3.04 -13.77
N GLU A 103 -17.12 -2.05 -13.58
CA GLU A 103 -16.52 -1.20 -14.61
C GLU A 103 -14.98 -1.29 -14.64
N VAL A 104 -14.41 -2.46 -14.38
CA VAL A 104 -12.96 -2.65 -14.16
C VAL A 104 -12.14 -2.17 -15.35
N ILE A 105 -12.54 -2.52 -16.58
CA ILE A 105 -11.76 -2.22 -17.79
C ILE A 105 -11.71 -0.71 -18.04
N SER A 106 -12.86 -0.04 -18.01
CA SER A 106 -12.93 1.42 -18.21
C SER A 106 -12.21 2.18 -17.11
N SER A 107 -12.29 1.70 -15.85
CA SER A 107 -11.58 2.30 -14.72
C SER A 107 -10.05 2.17 -14.86
N CYS A 108 -9.56 1.00 -15.28
CA CYS A 108 -8.14 0.81 -15.57
C CYS A 108 -7.66 1.72 -16.70
N GLN A 109 -8.43 1.81 -17.79
CA GLN A 109 -8.12 2.69 -18.91
C GLN A 109 -8.09 4.16 -18.50
N LYS A 110 -8.98 4.57 -17.58
CA LYS A 110 -8.95 5.93 -17.01
C LYS A 110 -7.67 6.16 -16.20
N SER A 111 -7.29 5.25 -15.31
CA SER A 111 -6.02 5.37 -14.57
C SER A 111 -4.81 5.41 -15.50
N LEU A 112 -4.76 4.59 -16.56
CA LEU A 112 -3.71 4.64 -17.58
C LEU A 112 -3.64 6.01 -18.26
N SER A 113 -4.80 6.57 -18.65
CA SER A 113 -4.91 7.89 -19.26
C SER A 113 -4.47 9.00 -18.30
N ASP A 114 -4.92 8.97 -17.06
CA ASP A 114 -4.58 9.97 -16.04
C ASP A 114 -3.09 9.92 -15.71
N LEU A 115 -2.52 8.71 -15.52
CA LEU A 115 -1.10 8.49 -15.27
C LEU A 115 -0.22 8.68 -16.52
N GLN A 116 -0.82 8.85 -17.72
CA GLN A 116 -0.14 9.03 -19.01
C GLN A 116 0.86 7.89 -19.31
N ILE A 117 0.43 6.65 -19.12
CA ILE A 117 1.22 5.42 -19.36
C ILE A 117 0.40 4.40 -20.16
N ASP A 118 1.08 3.49 -20.84
CA ASP A 118 0.44 2.48 -21.70
C ASP A 118 0.07 1.20 -20.94
N TYR A 119 0.70 0.92 -19.81
CA TYR A 119 0.43 -0.24 -18.97
C TYR A 119 0.73 0.04 -17.50
N LEU A 120 0.07 -0.69 -16.61
CA LEU A 120 0.43 -0.78 -15.18
C LEU A 120 1.24 -2.05 -14.92
N ASP A 121 2.17 -2.00 -13.98
CA ASP A 121 2.89 -3.19 -13.50
C ASP A 121 1.99 -4.02 -12.59
N LEU A 122 1.12 -3.37 -11.82
CA LEU A 122 0.18 -4.01 -10.90
C LEU A 122 -1.12 -3.21 -10.83
N TYR A 123 -2.25 -3.90 -10.91
CA TYR A 123 -3.56 -3.33 -10.64
C TYR A 123 -4.28 -4.13 -9.58
N LEU A 124 -4.78 -3.46 -8.55
CA LEU A 124 -5.41 -4.09 -7.38
C LEU A 124 -6.90 -3.81 -7.33
N VAL A 125 -7.70 -4.76 -6.84
CA VAL A 125 -9.02 -4.45 -6.29
C VAL A 125 -8.79 -3.84 -4.91
N HIS A 126 -9.17 -2.56 -4.70
CA HIS A 126 -8.80 -1.77 -3.52
C HIS A 126 -9.42 -2.33 -2.23
N TRP A 127 -10.69 -2.74 -2.29
CA TRP A 127 -11.40 -3.45 -1.23
C TRP A 127 -12.21 -4.60 -1.82
N PRO A 128 -12.45 -5.68 -1.07
CA PRO A 128 -13.24 -6.80 -1.58
C PRO A 128 -14.73 -6.53 -1.64
N LEU A 129 -15.16 -5.34 -1.24
CA LEU A 129 -16.55 -4.89 -1.14
C LEU A 129 -16.79 -3.75 -2.12
N PRO A 130 -17.96 -3.69 -2.78
CA PRO A 130 -18.32 -2.58 -3.68
C PRO A 130 -18.80 -1.33 -2.91
N ASN A 131 -18.78 -1.38 -1.58
CA ASN A 131 -19.29 -0.32 -0.72
C ASN A 131 -18.34 0.89 -0.74
N HIS A 132 -18.90 2.08 -0.86
CA HIS A 132 -18.14 3.33 -0.94
C HIS A 132 -18.92 4.48 -0.31
N HIS A 133 -18.21 5.54 0.03
CA HIS A 133 -18.76 6.80 0.50
C HIS A 133 -18.19 7.97 -0.30
N PRO A 134 -18.93 9.10 -0.41
CA PRO A 134 -18.38 10.34 -0.92
C PRO A 134 -17.16 10.78 -0.10
N PRO A 135 -16.20 11.48 -0.72
CA PRO A 135 -15.09 12.09 0.00
C PRO A 135 -15.57 13.00 1.14
N GLY A 136 -14.87 12.94 2.29
CA GLY A 136 -15.14 13.81 3.42
C GLY A 136 -16.40 13.50 4.25
N CYS A 137 -17.11 12.40 3.97
CA CYS A 137 -18.22 11.98 4.84
C CYS A 137 -17.71 11.47 6.19
N ASP A 138 -18.57 11.53 7.20
CA ASP A 138 -18.30 10.97 8.52
C ASP A 138 -18.12 9.45 8.43
N VAL A 139 -17.18 8.88 9.20
CA VAL A 139 -16.93 7.44 9.24
C VAL A 139 -18.12 6.62 9.73
N THR A 140 -19.04 7.25 10.46
CA THR A 140 -20.29 6.63 10.90
C THR A 140 -21.40 6.74 9.86
N ALA A 141 -21.24 7.60 8.83
CA ALA A 141 -22.18 7.67 7.73
C ALA A 141 -22.13 6.36 6.95
N ARG A 142 -23.28 5.74 6.74
CA ARG A 142 -23.36 4.47 6.06
C ARG A 142 -24.13 4.61 4.75
N ASN A 143 -23.56 4.00 3.70
CA ASN A 143 -24.28 3.90 2.44
C ASN A 143 -25.49 2.96 2.61
N PRO A 144 -26.73 3.43 2.40
CA PRO A 144 -27.94 2.59 2.53
C PRO A 144 -27.98 1.43 1.52
N HIS A 145 -27.18 1.49 0.44
CA HIS A 145 -27.05 0.44 -0.58
C HIS A 145 -25.83 -0.47 -0.35
N ALA A 146 -25.12 -0.32 0.77
CA ALA A 146 -24.00 -1.18 1.10
C ALA A 146 -24.45 -2.64 1.24
N VAL A 147 -23.64 -3.55 0.73
CA VAL A 147 -23.90 -4.99 0.71
C VAL A 147 -22.74 -5.77 1.35
N PRO A 148 -23.01 -6.97 1.90
CA PRO A 148 -21.96 -7.86 2.37
C PRO A 148 -21.07 -8.33 1.24
N TYR A 149 -19.95 -8.98 1.58
CA TYR A 149 -19.16 -9.69 0.61
C TYR A 149 -19.96 -10.85 0.01
N ILE A 150 -20.12 -10.83 -1.31
CA ILE A 150 -20.73 -11.92 -2.09
C ILE A 150 -19.67 -12.43 -3.07
N HIS A 151 -19.23 -13.67 -2.87
CA HIS A 151 -18.11 -14.23 -3.63
C HIS A 151 -18.35 -14.25 -5.15
N GLU A 152 -19.55 -14.59 -5.60
CA GLU A 152 -19.90 -14.60 -7.03
C GLU A 152 -19.79 -13.20 -7.65
N ASN A 153 -20.17 -12.15 -6.91
CA ASN A 153 -20.03 -10.76 -7.36
C ASN A 153 -18.55 -10.39 -7.47
N TYR A 154 -17.77 -10.73 -6.45
CA TYR A 154 -16.33 -10.49 -6.46
C TYR A 154 -15.64 -11.24 -7.62
N MET A 155 -16.06 -12.46 -7.92
CA MET A 155 -15.54 -13.22 -9.07
C MET A 155 -15.91 -12.61 -10.41
N ARG A 156 -17.04 -11.88 -10.54
CA ARG A 156 -17.33 -11.08 -11.75
C ARG A 156 -16.32 -9.95 -11.95
N THR A 157 -16.00 -9.24 -10.86
CA THR A 157 -14.93 -8.24 -10.85
C THR A 157 -13.59 -8.87 -11.20
N TRP A 158 -13.24 -9.99 -10.56
CA TRP A 158 -11.95 -10.66 -10.77
C TRP A 158 -11.76 -11.15 -12.21
N ARG A 159 -12.79 -11.69 -12.85
CA ARG A 159 -12.73 -12.07 -14.27
C ARG A 159 -12.44 -10.87 -15.20
N GLN A 160 -12.92 -9.68 -14.88
CA GLN A 160 -12.56 -8.48 -15.61
C GLN A 160 -11.09 -8.06 -15.31
N MET A 161 -10.61 -8.24 -14.08
CA MET A 161 -9.18 -8.05 -13.75
C MET A 161 -8.30 -8.99 -14.59
N GLU A 162 -8.67 -10.26 -14.72
CA GLU A 162 -7.96 -11.23 -15.57
C GLU A 162 -7.92 -10.79 -17.05
N GLN A 163 -9.00 -10.19 -17.55
CA GLN A 163 -9.05 -9.66 -18.92
C GLN A 163 -8.07 -8.48 -19.13
N LEU A 164 -7.75 -7.71 -18.08
CA LEU A 164 -6.75 -6.65 -18.20
C LEU A 164 -5.36 -7.21 -18.52
N VAL A 165 -5.03 -8.37 -17.93
CA VAL A 165 -3.79 -9.09 -18.24
C VAL A 165 -3.81 -9.62 -19.67
N ASP A 166 -4.92 -10.28 -20.07
CA ASP A 166 -5.09 -10.82 -21.42
C ASP A 166 -4.98 -9.71 -22.50
N ARG A 167 -5.39 -8.48 -22.18
CA ARG A 167 -5.30 -7.30 -23.05
C ARG A 167 -3.97 -6.54 -22.93
N CYS A 168 -3.02 -7.01 -22.13
CA CYS A 168 -1.74 -6.35 -21.88
C CYS A 168 -1.86 -4.91 -21.30
N LEU A 169 -2.99 -4.56 -20.69
CA LEU A 169 -3.17 -3.27 -20.01
C LEU A 169 -2.47 -3.26 -18.65
N VAL A 170 -2.34 -4.45 -18.03
CA VAL A 170 -1.62 -4.64 -16.79
C VAL A 170 -0.73 -5.88 -16.87
N ARG A 171 0.41 -5.87 -16.18
CA ARG A 171 1.31 -7.02 -16.10
C ARG A 171 0.88 -8.02 -15.04
N HIS A 172 0.43 -7.51 -13.89
CA HIS A 172 -0.01 -8.31 -12.74
C HIS A 172 -1.29 -7.75 -12.17
N ILE A 173 -2.09 -8.64 -11.60
CA ILE A 173 -3.29 -8.28 -10.83
C ILE A 173 -3.16 -8.76 -9.40
N GLY A 174 -3.80 -8.05 -8.50
CA GLY A 174 -3.76 -8.39 -7.08
C GLY A 174 -4.97 -7.85 -6.33
N THR A 175 -4.90 -8.02 -5.04
CA THR A 175 -5.96 -7.65 -4.10
C THR A 175 -5.44 -6.69 -3.06
N SER A 176 -6.36 -6.00 -2.39
CA SER A 176 -6.07 -5.23 -1.19
C SER A 176 -7.18 -5.47 -0.16
N ASN A 177 -6.83 -5.40 1.12
CA ASN A 177 -7.77 -5.55 2.24
C ASN A 177 -8.58 -6.86 2.24
N MET A 178 -7.98 -7.93 1.74
CA MET A 178 -8.57 -9.27 1.83
C MET A 178 -8.40 -9.87 3.24
N THR A 179 -9.14 -10.93 3.47
CA THR A 179 -9.03 -11.79 4.65
C THR A 179 -8.68 -13.22 4.22
N ILE A 180 -8.22 -14.06 5.15
CA ILE A 180 -7.92 -15.48 4.84
C ILE A 180 -9.15 -16.19 4.23
N PRO A 181 -10.37 -16.09 4.80
CA PRO A 181 -11.54 -16.75 4.20
C PRO A 181 -11.84 -16.29 2.77
N LYS A 182 -11.84 -14.96 2.54
CA LYS A 182 -12.08 -14.40 1.20
C LYS A 182 -10.98 -14.80 0.22
N MET A 183 -9.71 -14.78 0.65
CA MET A 183 -8.58 -15.16 -0.18
C MET A 183 -8.63 -16.66 -0.56
N LYS A 184 -9.03 -17.56 0.37
CA LYS A 184 -9.21 -18.97 0.05
C LYS A 184 -10.23 -19.19 -1.06
N LEU A 185 -11.34 -18.46 -1.03
CA LEU A 185 -12.36 -18.53 -2.07
C LEU A 185 -11.81 -18.03 -3.42
N LEU A 186 -11.11 -16.89 -3.42
CA LEU A 186 -10.49 -16.37 -4.62
C LEU A 186 -9.47 -17.34 -5.22
N LEU A 187 -8.59 -17.89 -4.39
CA LEU A 187 -7.58 -18.86 -4.83
C LEU A 187 -8.17 -20.15 -5.39
N ARG A 188 -9.34 -20.57 -4.92
CA ARG A 188 -10.06 -21.72 -5.48
C ARG A 188 -10.55 -21.44 -6.91
N ASP A 189 -11.12 -20.26 -7.15
CA ASP A 189 -11.93 -20.01 -8.33
C ASP A 189 -11.25 -19.11 -9.40
N ALA A 190 -10.16 -18.41 -9.05
CA ALA A 190 -9.43 -17.55 -9.98
C ALA A 190 -8.61 -18.35 -11.00
N ARG A 191 -8.67 -17.97 -12.27
CA ARG A 191 -7.80 -18.47 -13.34
C ARG A 191 -6.38 -17.90 -13.19
N ILE A 192 -6.28 -16.58 -13.03
CA ILE A 192 -5.02 -15.88 -12.70
C ILE A 192 -5.05 -15.58 -11.21
N LYS A 193 -4.11 -16.15 -10.47
CA LYS A 193 -4.01 -15.91 -9.02
C LYS A 193 -3.51 -14.50 -8.74
N PRO A 194 -3.89 -13.87 -7.61
CA PRO A 194 -3.34 -12.58 -7.23
C PRO A 194 -1.82 -12.69 -7.01
N ALA A 195 -1.06 -11.79 -7.63
CA ALA A 195 0.39 -11.71 -7.44
C ALA A 195 0.76 -11.07 -6.08
N VAL A 196 -0.13 -10.22 -5.58
CA VAL A 196 0.07 -9.36 -4.42
C VAL A 196 -1.22 -9.28 -3.61
N ASN A 197 -1.10 -9.14 -2.29
CA ASN A 197 -2.15 -8.58 -1.43
C ASN A 197 -1.59 -7.38 -0.66
N GLU A 198 -2.19 -6.22 -0.86
CA GLU A 198 -1.86 -5.02 -0.11
C GLU A 198 -2.72 -4.93 1.14
N MET A 199 -2.12 -4.70 2.30
CA MET A 199 -2.80 -4.68 3.60
C MET A 199 -2.07 -3.79 4.60
N GLU A 200 -2.76 -3.40 5.66
CA GLU A 200 -2.14 -2.68 6.76
C GLU A 200 -1.10 -3.56 7.47
N LEU A 201 0.16 -3.11 7.49
CA LEU A 201 1.26 -3.84 8.15
C LEU A 201 2.25 -2.87 8.79
N HIS A 202 2.36 -2.95 10.09
CA HIS A 202 3.34 -2.19 10.90
C HIS A 202 3.66 -2.95 12.21
N PRO A 203 4.67 -2.54 13.01
CA PRO A 203 5.09 -3.28 14.20
C PRO A 203 3.98 -3.57 15.23
N HIS A 204 2.94 -2.73 15.32
CA HIS A 204 1.81 -2.94 16.23
C HIS A 204 0.62 -3.68 15.59
N PHE A 205 0.72 -3.98 14.29
CA PHE A 205 -0.27 -4.76 13.55
C PHE A 205 0.41 -5.61 12.48
N GLN A 206 0.89 -6.77 12.90
CA GLN A 206 1.77 -7.60 12.10
C GLN A 206 1.05 -8.64 11.26
N GLN A 207 -0.17 -9.01 11.61
CA GLN A 207 -1.01 -10.00 10.93
C GLN A 207 -0.26 -11.32 10.61
N PRO A 208 0.39 -11.98 11.59
CA PRO A 208 1.33 -13.06 11.32
C PRO A 208 0.71 -14.24 10.56
N ASP A 209 -0.52 -14.64 10.88
CA ASP A 209 -1.21 -15.77 10.25
C ASP A 209 -1.56 -15.45 8.79
N PHE A 210 -2.07 -14.23 8.52
CA PHE A 210 -2.39 -13.84 7.16
C PHE A 210 -1.13 -13.59 6.33
N PHE A 211 -0.11 -12.99 6.92
CA PHE A 211 1.19 -12.82 6.28
C PHE A 211 1.78 -14.17 5.85
N LYS A 212 1.83 -15.12 6.77
CA LYS A 212 2.30 -16.47 6.49
C LYS A 212 1.46 -17.16 5.40
N PHE A 213 0.14 -17.06 5.51
CA PHE A 213 -0.78 -17.63 4.50
C PHE A 213 -0.50 -17.08 3.10
N LEU A 214 -0.28 -15.77 2.96
CA LEU A 214 0.06 -15.17 1.67
C LEU A 214 1.38 -15.69 1.13
N MET A 215 2.43 -15.72 1.95
CA MET A 215 3.76 -16.22 1.56
C MET A 215 3.72 -17.69 1.14
N ASP A 216 3.01 -18.54 1.88
CA ASP A 216 2.84 -19.96 1.57
C ASP A 216 2.12 -20.21 0.23
N ASN A 217 1.29 -19.24 -0.21
CA ASN A 217 0.58 -19.28 -1.49
C ASN A 217 1.27 -18.49 -2.62
N GLY A 218 2.50 -18.02 -2.42
CA GLY A 218 3.27 -17.28 -3.42
C GLY A 218 2.71 -15.89 -3.72
N ILE A 219 1.95 -15.29 -2.78
CA ILE A 219 1.37 -13.95 -2.88
C ILE A 219 2.24 -12.99 -2.09
N GLN A 220 2.77 -11.94 -2.73
CA GLN A 220 3.62 -10.95 -2.09
C GLN A 220 2.80 -9.99 -1.21
N PRO A 221 3.06 -9.89 0.10
CA PRO A 221 2.46 -8.85 0.93
C PRO A 221 3.07 -7.47 0.63
N ILE A 222 2.22 -6.48 0.35
CA ILE A 222 2.57 -5.06 0.37
C ILE A 222 1.95 -4.44 1.62
N GLY A 223 2.74 -3.63 2.35
CA GLY A 223 2.31 -3.01 3.60
C GLY A 223 2.03 -1.53 3.45
N TYR A 224 0.75 -1.13 3.48
CA TYR A 224 0.41 0.27 3.65
C TYR A 224 0.44 0.64 5.14
N SER A 225 0.46 1.94 5.45
CA SER A 225 0.62 2.47 6.82
C SER A 225 1.80 1.88 7.60
N PRO A 226 2.99 1.66 7.00
CA PRO A 226 4.08 0.95 7.66
C PRO A 226 4.64 1.65 8.89
N LEU A 227 4.26 2.91 9.10
CA LEU A 227 4.66 3.77 10.22
C LEU A 227 3.50 4.04 11.21
N GLY A 228 2.35 3.37 11.04
CA GLY A 228 1.14 3.62 11.84
C GLY A 228 0.37 4.88 11.44
N SER A 229 0.57 5.38 10.21
CA SER A 229 -0.16 6.55 9.66
C SER A 229 -0.36 7.71 10.63
N PRO A 230 0.70 8.34 11.15
CA PRO A 230 0.59 9.40 12.16
C PRO A 230 -0.16 10.64 11.64
N ALA A 231 -0.26 10.80 10.32
CA ALA A 231 -0.95 11.92 9.67
C ALA A 231 -2.34 11.53 9.12
N ARG A 232 -2.95 10.41 9.53
CA ARG A 232 -4.31 10.08 9.10
C ARG A 232 -5.32 11.06 9.67
N PRO A 233 -6.49 11.27 9.01
CA PRO A 233 -7.52 12.16 9.49
C PRO A 233 -7.99 11.83 10.91
N ASP A 234 -8.37 12.85 11.69
CA ASP A 234 -8.84 12.64 13.08
C ASP A 234 -10.11 11.80 13.15
N ARG A 235 -10.97 11.88 12.11
CA ARG A 235 -12.18 11.03 11.99
C ARG A 235 -11.87 9.52 11.96
N ASP A 236 -10.64 9.14 11.58
CA ASP A 236 -10.21 7.74 11.49
C ASP A 236 -9.44 7.29 12.75
N ARG A 237 -9.35 8.16 13.77
CA ARG A 237 -8.62 7.88 15.01
C ARG A 237 -9.55 7.43 16.13
N THR A 238 -9.03 6.53 16.95
CA THR A 238 -9.66 6.11 18.19
C THR A 238 -8.69 6.21 19.36
N PRO A 239 -9.16 6.32 20.62
CA PRO A 239 -8.27 6.43 21.79
C PRO A 239 -7.31 5.24 21.99
N GLU A 240 -7.67 4.08 21.42
CA GLU A 240 -6.89 2.84 21.53
C GLU A 240 -5.76 2.75 20.49
N ASP A 241 -5.73 3.67 19.54
CA ASP A 241 -4.73 3.66 18.47
C ASP A 241 -3.32 3.88 19.00
N THR A 242 -2.37 3.15 18.47
CA THR A 242 -0.98 3.19 18.89
C THR A 242 -0.06 3.66 17.76
N SER A 243 1.07 4.27 18.14
CA SER A 243 2.09 4.75 17.19
C SER A 243 3.33 3.86 17.28
N PRO A 244 3.66 3.06 16.26
CA PRO A 244 4.88 2.25 16.28
C PRO A 244 6.15 3.09 16.42
N THR A 245 6.19 4.29 15.85
CA THR A 245 7.37 5.17 15.91
C THR A 245 7.61 5.77 17.30
N GLU A 246 6.61 5.71 18.18
CA GLU A 246 6.69 6.16 19.57
C GLU A 246 6.92 5.00 20.55
N ASP A 247 6.94 3.76 20.06
CA ASP A 247 7.18 2.59 20.90
C ASP A 247 8.58 2.62 21.51
N PRO A 248 8.73 2.43 22.84
CA PRO A 248 10.02 2.51 23.50
C PRO A 248 11.07 1.51 22.98
N VAL A 249 10.65 0.36 22.46
CA VAL A 249 11.58 -0.62 21.86
C VAL A 249 12.10 -0.08 20.53
N ILE A 250 11.23 0.44 19.68
CA ILE A 250 11.61 1.05 18.39
C ILE A 250 12.53 2.25 18.63
N GLN A 251 12.23 3.11 19.61
CA GLN A 251 13.04 4.28 19.94
C GLN A 251 14.43 3.88 20.44
N ARG A 252 14.54 2.89 21.33
CA ARG A 252 15.87 2.39 21.79
C ARG A 252 16.72 1.82 20.66
N ILE A 253 16.11 1.08 19.74
CA ILE A 253 16.81 0.55 18.56
C ILE A 253 17.27 1.71 17.67
N ALA A 254 16.39 2.70 17.43
CA ALA A 254 16.69 3.89 16.64
C ALA A 254 17.86 4.69 17.23
N GLU A 255 17.84 4.95 18.55
CA GLU A 255 18.89 5.65 19.26
C GLU A 255 20.24 4.90 19.16
N ARG A 256 20.24 3.60 19.43
CA ARG A 256 21.46 2.77 19.35
C ARG A 256 22.06 2.75 17.94
N LEU A 257 21.21 2.77 16.90
CA LEU A 257 21.67 2.76 15.51
C LEU A 257 21.91 4.15 14.93
N GLY A 258 21.57 5.23 15.65
CA GLY A 258 21.68 6.61 15.17
C GLY A 258 20.76 6.92 13.99
N ILE A 259 19.58 6.28 13.90
CA ILE A 259 18.61 6.43 12.82
C ILE A 259 17.24 6.86 13.36
N HIS A 260 16.37 7.35 12.47
CA HIS A 260 15.00 7.72 12.87
C HIS A 260 14.14 6.47 13.16
N PRO A 261 13.22 6.48 14.16
CA PRO A 261 12.30 5.36 14.45
C PRO A 261 11.52 4.84 13.24
N ALA A 262 11.10 5.73 12.33
CA ALA A 262 10.45 5.34 11.08
C ALA A 262 11.34 4.40 10.22
N VAL A 263 12.66 4.65 10.19
CA VAL A 263 13.60 3.81 9.44
C VAL A 263 13.71 2.42 10.06
N VAL A 264 13.63 2.32 11.40
CA VAL A 264 13.59 1.00 12.10
C VAL A 264 12.36 0.21 11.65
N CYS A 265 11.17 0.83 11.62
CA CYS A 265 9.95 0.19 11.14
C CYS A 265 10.09 -0.31 9.69
N LEU A 266 10.68 0.50 8.80
CA LEU A 266 10.87 0.13 7.40
C LEU A 266 11.90 -0.98 7.21
N LYS A 267 13.02 -0.93 7.95
CA LYS A 267 14.02 -2.01 7.95
C LYS A 267 13.41 -3.34 8.40
N TRP A 268 12.64 -3.33 9.49
CA TRP A 268 11.90 -4.49 9.95
C TRP A 268 10.93 -5.01 8.88
N ALA A 269 10.17 -4.13 8.27
CA ALA A 269 9.21 -4.50 7.22
C ALA A 269 9.90 -5.19 6.04
N VAL A 270 10.99 -4.61 5.52
CA VAL A 270 11.77 -5.19 4.42
C VAL A 270 12.44 -6.50 4.84
N ALA A 271 13.05 -6.57 6.03
CA ALA A 271 13.71 -7.79 6.51
C ALA A 271 12.72 -8.95 6.70
N ARG A 272 11.50 -8.66 7.12
CA ARG A 272 10.41 -9.63 7.27
C ARG A 272 9.90 -10.19 5.95
N GLY A 273 10.14 -9.50 4.83
CA GLY A 273 9.73 -9.97 3.50
C GLY A 273 8.56 -9.20 2.88
N GLN A 274 7.97 -8.21 3.54
CA GLN A 274 6.96 -7.34 2.95
C GLN A 274 7.57 -6.21 2.11
N VAL A 275 6.74 -5.54 1.32
CA VAL A 275 7.09 -4.32 0.59
C VAL A 275 6.35 -3.15 1.24
N PRO A 276 7.00 -2.34 2.11
CA PRO A 276 6.37 -1.16 2.67
C PRO A 276 6.22 -0.04 1.64
N ILE A 277 5.12 0.72 1.74
CA ILE A 277 4.83 1.88 0.89
C ILE A 277 4.61 3.14 1.75
N PRO A 278 5.65 3.63 2.45
CA PRO A 278 5.53 4.87 3.22
C PRO A 278 5.22 6.05 2.30
N PHE A 279 4.47 7.03 2.83
CA PHE A 279 4.23 8.31 2.18
C PHE A 279 4.91 9.45 2.93
N SER A 280 5.47 10.40 2.20
CA SER A 280 5.91 11.70 2.71
C SER A 280 6.04 12.70 1.58
N THR A 281 5.76 13.98 1.86
CA THR A 281 6.12 15.11 0.99
C THR A 281 7.41 15.82 1.45
N ASN A 282 7.97 15.41 2.60
CA ASN A 282 9.22 15.96 3.10
C ASN A 282 10.42 15.26 2.43
N PRO A 283 11.26 15.97 1.67
CA PRO A 283 12.41 15.39 0.99
C PRO A 283 13.37 14.62 1.91
N ARG A 284 13.60 15.10 3.15
CA ARG A 284 14.46 14.43 4.12
C ARG A 284 13.92 13.05 4.50
N ASN A 285 12.60 12.94 4.71
CA ASN A 285 11.97 11.66 5.04
C ASN A 285 12.03 10.70 3.86
N ILE A 286 11.79 11.19 2.63
CA ILE A 286 11.84 10.38 1.40
C ILE A 286 13.24 9.79 1.23
N VAL A 287 14.30 10.61 1.38
CA VAL A 287 15.70 10.16 1.34
C VAL A 287 15.99 9.15 2.45
N SER A 288 15.65 9.50 3.70
CA SER A 288 15.94 8.67 4.88
C SER A 288 15.26 7.29 4.79
N ASN A 289 14.03 7.24 4.30
CA ASN A 289 13.29 5.99 4.10
C ASN A 289 13.98 5.09 3.07
N LEU A 290 14.41 5.63 1.92
CA LEU A 290 15.08 4.87 0.88
C LEU A 290 16.47 4.39 1.34
N GLN A 291 17.30 5.30 1.85
CA GLN A 291 18.63 4.98 2.35
C GLN A 291 18.59 3.98 3.51
N GLY A 292 17.55 4.10 4.35
CA GLY A 292 17.37 3.21 5.48
C GLY A 292 17.24 1.75 5.07
N VAL A 293 16.52 1.43 4.03
CA VAL A 293 16.29 0.03 3.62
C VAL A 293 17.47 -0.60 2.88
N ILE A 294 18.41 0.19 2.39
CA ILE A 294 19.63 -0.32 1.73
C ILE A 294 20.81 -0.45 2.67
N GLY A 295 20.77 0.19 3.85
CA GLY A 295 21.83 0.09 4.87
C GLY A 295 21.83 -1.26 5.59
N GLU A 296 22.77 -1.43 6.54
CA GLU A 296 22.91 -2.65 7.34
C GLU A 296 21.55 -3.11 7.90
N PRO A 297 21.22 -4.40 7.82
CA PRO A 297 19.96 -4.92 8.34
C PRO A 297 19.88 -4.79 9.88
N LEU A 298 18.68 -4.90 10.42
CA LEU A 298 18.48 -5.05 11.86
C LEU A 298 19.09 -6.38 12.33
N SER A 299 19.60 -6.41 13.56
CA SER A 299 20.07 -7.64 14.18
C SER A 299 18.92 -8.62 14.42
N ALA A 300 19.24 -9.91 14.60
CA ALA A 300 18.23 -10.92 14.95
C ALA A 300 17.50 -10.57 16.26
N ASP A 301 18.22 -10.01 17.25
CA ASP A 301 17.64 -9.57 18.52
C ASP A 301 16.66 -8.40 18.32
N ASP A 302 16.99 -7.45 17.45
CA ASP A 302 16.09 -6.34 17.11
C ASP A 302 14.82 -6.86 16.43
N MET A 303 14.98 -7.76 15.45
CA MET A 303 13.86 -8.37 14.76
C MET A 303 12.94 -9.10 15.75
N GLN A 304 13.50 -9.89 16.65
CA GLN A 304 12.75 -10.61 17.68
C GLN A 304 12.08 -9.64 18.68
N ALA A 305 12.75 -8.55 19.04
CA ALA A 305 12.19 -7.54 19.93
C ALA A 305 10.97 -6.86 19.30
N ILE A 306 11.04 -6.53 17.99
CA ILE A 306 9.94 -5.90 17.24
C ILE A 306 8.80 -6.91 17.00
N GLU A 307 9.09 -8.17 16.75
CA GLU A 307 8.08 -9.22 16.58
C GLU A 307 7.14 -9.32 17.81
N LYS A 308 7.65 -9.07 19.01
CA LYS A 308 6.87 -9.07 20.25
C LYS A 308 5.99 -7.82 20.46
N LEU A 309 6.06 -6.85 19.58
CA LEU A 309 5.31 -5.59 19.67
C LEU A 309 3.90 -5.67 19.04
N ASP A 310 3.53 -6.81 18.47
CA ASP A 310 2.20 -6.95 17.88
C ASP A 310 1.11 -6.73 18.94
N ARG A 311 0.25 -5.77 18.67
CA ARG A 311 -0.88 -5.39 19.53
C ARG A 311 -2.22 -5.70 18.89
N ASN A 312 -2.20 -6.29 17.71
CA ASN A 312 -3.38 -6.44 16.85
C ASN A 312 -4.14 -5.11 16.67
N CYS A 313 -3.39 -3.99 16.64
CA CYS A 313 -3.94 -2.64 16.59
C CYS A 313 -4.17 -2.21 15.14
N ARG A 314 -5.35 -2.51 14.60
CA ARG A 314 -5.78 -2.06 13.28
C ARG A 314 -6.18 -0.59 13.33
N LEU A 315 -5.56 0.23 12.51
CA LEU A 315 -5.83 1.67 12.40
C LEU A 315 -6.87 1.97 11.31
N ILE A 316 -6.82 1.23 10.19
CA ILE A 316 -7.77 1.39 9.10
C ILE A 316 -8.85 0.33 9.23
N LYS A 317 -9.86 0.64 10.03
CA LYS A 317 -10.93 -0.30 10.41
C LYS A 317 -11.95 -0.52 9.30
N GLY A 318 -12.17 0.47 8.42
CA GLY A 318 -13.07 0.37 7.27
C GLY A 318 -14.55 0.58 7.60
N GLN A 319 -14.89 1.25 8.72
CA GLN A 319 -16.27 1.44 9.22
C GLN A 319 -17.22 1.96 8.13
N VAL A 320 -16.73 2.81 7.24
CA VAL A 320 -17.53 3.39 6.12
C VAL A 320 -18.07 2.34 5.14
N PHE A 321 -17.57 1.12 5.18
CA PHE A 321 -17.97 0.04 4.26
C PHE A 321 -18.92 -0.97 4.89
N LEU A 322 -19.35 -0.76 6.13
CA LEU A 322 -20.33 -1.61 6.82
C LEU A 322 -21.69 -1.56 6.13
N TRP A 323 -22.42 -2.66 6.16
CA TRP A 323 -23.69 -2.86 5.45
C TRP A 323 -24.91 -3.03 6.36
N LYS A 324 -24.71 -3.11 7.70
CA LYS A 324 -25.79 -3.19 8.68
C LYS A 324 -25.67 -2.06 9.71
N GLU A 325 -26.80 -1.70 10.28
CA GLU A 325 -26.84 -0.77 11.41
C GLU A 325 -26.23 -1.41 12.66
N ASN A 326 -25.44 -0.62 13.41
CA ASN A 326 -24.72 -1.07 14.60
C ASN A 326 -23.81 -2.29 14.39
N GLN A 327 -23.37 -2.51 13.14
CA GLN A 327 -22.45 -3.59 12.82
C GLN A 327 -21.05 -3.26 13.36
N PRO A 328 -20.37 -4.18 14.05
CA PRO A 328 -18.99 -3.98 14.46
C PRO A 328 -18.07 -4.01 13.24
N TRP A 329 -17.02 -3.17 13.24
CA TRP A 329 -16.09 -3.10 12.13
C TRP A 329 -15.31 -4.41 11.90
N GLU A 330 -15.18 -5.23 12.94
CA GLU A 330 -14.55 -6.57 12.93
C GLU A 330 -15.19 -7.51 11.89
N ASP A 331 -16.47 -7.31 11.61
CA ASP A 331 -17.21 -8.09 10.61
C ASP A 331 -16.64 -7.93 9.19
N LEU A 332 -16.04 -6.77 8.86
CA LEU A 332 -15.36 -6.58 7.57
C LEU A 332 -14.16 -7.52 7.41
N TRP A 333 -13.56 -7.91 8.55
CA TRP A 333 -12.28 -8.60 8.59
C TRP A 333 -12.41 -10.10 8.89
N ASP A 334 -13.63 -10.65 8.91
CA ASP A 334 -13.91 -12.08 9.10
C ASP A 334 -13.18 -12.67 10.32
N MET A 335 -13.20 -11.96 11.44
CA MET A 335 -12.46 -12.34 12.66
C MET A 335 -12.91 -13.70 13.24
N SER A 336 -14.07 -14.20 12.84
CA SER A 336 -14.56 -15.56 13.17
C SER A 336 -13.87 -16.68 12.37
N GLY A 337 -13.05 -16.33 11.37
CA GLY A 337 -12.39 -17.31 10.48
C GLY A 337 -13.25 -17.79 9.31
N VAL A 338 -14.46 -17.27 9.17
CA VAL A 338 -15.35 -17.48 8.02
C VAL A 338 -15.79 -16.15 7.46
N VAL A 339 -16.17 -16.12 6.17
CA VAL A 339 -16.75 -14.90 5.59
C VAL A 339 -17.98 -14.51 6.36
N THR A 340 -18.00 -13.26 6.85
CA THR A 340 -19.13 -12.75 7.63
C THR A 340 -20.41 -12.79 6.78
N PRO A 341 -21.48 -13.45 7.25
CA PRO A 341 -22.72 -13.60 6.50
C PRO A 341 -23.48 -12.28 6.35
N ALA A 342 -24.37 -12.25 5.36
CA ALA A 342 -25.24 -11.12 5.04
C ALA A 342 -26.18 -10.73 6.19
#